data_3a4791bbb881d418cf526f8268bc0e40
#
_entry.id   3a4791bbb881d418cf526f8268bc0e40
#
_cell.length_a   1.000
_cell.length_b   1.000
_cell.length_c   1.000
_cell.angle_alpha   90.00
_cell.angle_beta   90.00
_cell.angle_gamma   90.00
#
_symmetry.space_group_name_H-M   'P 1'
#
loop_
_entity.id
_entity.type
_entity.pdbx_description
1 polymer ?
#
loop_
_entity_poly.entity_id
_entity_poly.type
_entity_poly.pdbx_seq_one_letter_code
_entity_poly.pdbx_strand_id
1 'polypeptide(L)'
;MFQVSLFLTLTVLTILALMTTLVLGVRVLIAGGVSKTNIRLVVSLKKAAFFCLALTFLNLGVVYVSQITASTPPINAENSIAELVKLDLNGRKQWISLRGHDKNKPVLLFLAGGPGGTQMAAVRHELSELEKHFVVVNWDQPGSGKSYYAEKTGNITAQTYIEDGHALTEYLKERFSQEKIYLIGESWGSALGIFLVSRYPESYHAMIGTGQMIDFAETERLDYAMALEIASKNGDDALIKKLRANGVPPYYGKDVTWKSAVYLNYLSRYMANHPGIQNPGYNTFRDVGSQEYGLLDKINYFRGIINTFNHVYQQLYTIDLRKDYAKLDVPVYFFMGRYDINAPTVLVEEYGRILDAPEKGIVWFEHSGHSPWINERDKFVREVISCFLED
;
A
#
# COMPACT_ATOMS: atom_id res chain seq x y z
N MET A 1 -16.79 -3.81 9.21
CA MET A 1 -18.03 -3.78 8.39
C MET A 1 -19.15 -2.93 8.99
N PHE A 2 -19.50 -3.08 10.26
CA PHE A 2 -20.58 -2.31 10.90
C PHE A 2 -20.41 -0.79 10.77
N GLN A 3 -19.24 -0.24 11.09
CA GLN A 3 -18.95 1.20 10.97
C GLN A 3 -19.09 1.72 9.54
N VAL A 4 -18.67 0.93 8.53
CA VAL A 4 -18.82 1.29 7.11
C VAL A 4 -20.29 1.36 6.72
N SER A 5 -21.08 0.33 7.07
CA SER A 5 -22.52 0.29 6.78
C SER A 5 -23.26 1.43 7.46
N LEU A 6 -22.94 1.70 8.72
CA LEU A 6 -23.55 2.82 9.47
C LEU A 6 -23.22 4.16 8.82
N PHE A 7 -21.96 4.41 8.47
CA PHE A 7 -21.51 5.62 7.78
C PHE A 7 -22.23 5.82 6.44
N LEU A 8 -22.31 4.78 5.61
CA LEU A 8 -23.01 4.85 4.33
C LEU A 8 -24.49 5.14 4.48
N THR A 9 -25.16 4.47 5.43
CA THR A 9 -26.59 4.72 5.74
C THR A 9 -26.82 6.16 6.16
N LEU A 10 -26.03 6.66 7.12
CA LEU A 10 -26.12 8.04 7.59
C LEU A 10 -25.82 9.04 6.49
N THR A 11 -24.86 8.74 5.61
CA THR A 11 -24.53 9.58 4.47
C THR A 11 -25.71 9.70 3.50
N VAL A 12 -26.35 8.59 3.14
CA VAL A 12 -27.56 8.61 2.30
C VAL A 12 -28.68 9.43 2.95
N LEU A 13 -28.94 9.23 4.23
CA LEU A 13 -29.95 10.00 4.99
C LEU A 13 -29.60 11.50 5.01
N THR A 14 -28.32 11.84 5.19
CA THR A 14 -27.85 13.23 5.18
C THR A 14 -28.09 13.88 3.80
N ILE A 15 -27.79 13.16 2.71
CA ILE A 15 -28.03 13.65 1.34
C ILE A 15 -29.54 13.89 1.13
N LEU A 16 -30.41 12.97 1.52
CA LEU A 16 -31.85 13.11 1.41
C LEU A 16 -32.38 14.31 2.24
N ALA A 17 -31.88 14.48 3.45
CA ALA A 17 -32.21 15.63 4.30
C ALA A 17 -31.74 16.95 3.70
N LEU A 18 -30.55 16.98 3.09
CA LEU A 18 -30.03 18.15 2.39
C LEU A 18 -30.90 18.51 1.18
N MET A 19 -31.25 17.54 0.34
CA MET A 19 -32.16 17.76 -0.80
C MET A 19 -33.50 18.29 -0.36
N THR A 20 -34.09 17.72 0.70
CA THR A 20 -35.35 18.19 1.28
C THR A 20 -35.23 19.64 1.78
N THR A 21 -34.14 19.97 2.46
CA THR A 21 -33.86 21.33 2.94
C THR A 21 -33.75 22.33 1.79
N LEU A 22 -33.04 21.96 0.72
CA LEU A 22 -32.92 22.79 -0.49
C LEU A 22 -34.28 23.04 -1.17
N VAL A 23 -35.08 21.98 -1.36
CA VAL A 23 -36.42 22.10 -1.96
C VAL A 23 -37.31 23.00 -1.11
N LEU A 24 -37.33 22.83 0.21
CA LEU A 24 -38.12 23.71 1.10
C LEU A 24 -37.60 25.13 1.09
N GLY A 25 -36.29 25.35 1.03
CA GLY A 25 -35.67 26.68 0.87
C GLY A 25 -36.14 27.40 -0.38
N VAL A 26 -36.11 26.73 -1.55
CA VAL A 26 -36.61 27.26 -2.82
C VAL A 26 -38.12 27.60 -2.71
N ARG A 27 -38.91 26.71 -2.11
CA ARG A 27 -40.37 26.98 -1.92
C ARG A 27 -40.61 28.21 -1.04
N VAL A 28 -39.84 28.43 0.02
CA VAL A 28 -39.92 29.63 0.88
C VAL A 28 -39.58 30.90 0.06
N LEU A 29 -38.54 30.84 -0.76
CA LEU A 29 -38.14 31.96 -1.65
C LEU A 29 -39.26 32.31 -2.66
N ILE A 30 -39.83 31.31 -3.34
CA ILE A 30 -40.91 31.49 -4.29
C ILE A 30 -42.15 32.08 -3.60
N ALA A 31 -42.41 31.69 -2.35
CA ALA A 31 -43.53 32.23 -1.54
C ALA A 31 -43.28 33.65 -0.97
N GLY A 32 -42.29 34.35 -1.47
CA GLY A 32 -41.99 35.74 -1.07
C GLY A 32 -41.16 35.84 0.24
N GLY A 33 -40.42 34.80 0.60
CA GLY A 33 -39.55 34.77 1.79
C GLY A 33 -40.33 34.47 3.08
N VAL A 34 -39.76 34.86 4.21
CA VAL A 34 -40.32 34.57 5.55
C VAL A 34 -41.48 35.55 5.83
N SER A 35 -42.71 35.03 5.89
CA SER A 35 -43.90 35.82 6.20
C SER A 35 -44.87 35.04 7.08
N LYS A 36 -45.91 35.73 7.67
CA LYS A 36 -46.94 35.09 8.46
C LYS A 36 -47.79 34.12 7.63
N THR A 37 -47.93 34.32 6.34
CA THR A 37 -48.76 33.51 5.42
C THR A 37 -48.12 32.18 5.11
N ASN A 38 -46.79 32.04 5.19
CA ASN A 38 -46.05 30.80 4.90
C ASN A 38 -45.27 30.22 6.10
N ILE A 39 -45.67 30.60 7.32
CA ILE A 39 -44.99 30.19 8.55
C ILE A 39 -44.83 28.68 8.69
N ARG A 40 -45.77 27.87 8.24
CA ARG A 40 -45.66 26.39 8.28
C ARG A 40 -44.52 25.89 7.41
N LEU A 41 -44.34 26.48 6.26
CA LEU A 41 -43.26 26.13 5.31
C LEU A 41 -41.90 26.50 5.91
N VAL A 42 -41.78 27.67 6.54
CA VAL A 42 -40.55 28.12 7.23
C VAL A 42 -40.24 27.20 8.40
N VAL A 43 -41.24 26.78 9.17
CA VAL A 43 -41.06 25.80 10.28
C VAL A 43 -40.56 24.46 9.75
N SER A 44 -41.13 23.98 8.64
CA SER A 44 -40.67 22.74 7.98
C SER A 44 -39.23 22.85 7.50
N LEU A 45 -38.85 23.99 6.89
CA LEU A 45 -37.46 24.25 6.48
C LEU A 45 -36.49 24.21 7.66
N LYS A 46 -36.84 24.89 8.78
CA LYS A 46 -35.99 24.88 9.99
C LYS A 46 -35.85 23.46 10.57
N LYS A 47 -36.92 22.66 10.61
CA LYS A 47 -36.86 21.26 11.06
C LYS A 47 -35.96 20.41 10.13
N ALA A 48 -36.11 20.54 8.80
CA ALA A 48 -35.30 19.81 7.85
C ALA A 48 -33.80 20.19 7.93
N ALA A 49 -33.51 21.49 8.07
CA ALA A 49 -32.14 21.97 8.25
C ALA A 49 -31.54 21.47 9.56
N PHE A 50 -32.28 21.50 10.67
CA PHE A 50 -31.81 20.94 11.96
C PHE A 50 -31.52 19.43 11.84
N PHE A 51 -32.42 18.68 11.21
CA PHE A 51 -32.23 17.24 11.02
C PHE A 51 -31.02 16.94 10.13
N CYS A 52 -30.82 17.71 9.05
CA CYS A 52 -29.64 17.60 8.19
C CYS A 52 -28.33 17.86 8.97
N LEU A 53 -28.29 18.91 9.79
CA LEU A 53 -27.14 19.21 10.66
C LEU A 53 -26.89 18.08 11.68
N ALA A 54 -27.94 17.57 12.34
CA ALA A 54 -27.80 16.48 13.28
C ALA A 54 -27.22 15.21 12.64
N LEU A 55 -27.68 14.83 11.44
CA LEU A 55 -27.13 13.72 10.67
C LEU A 55 -25.68 13.96 10.27
N THR A 56 -25.34 15.19 9.89
CA THR A 56 -23.95 15.56 9.56
C THR A 56 -23.03 15.39 10.77
N PHE A 57 -23.42 15.89 11.94
CA PHE A 57 -22.65 15.70 13.17
C PHE A 57 -22.52 14.23 13.56
N LEU A 58 -23.58 13.44 13.38
CA LEU A 58 -23.55 12.00 13.65
C LEU A 58 -22.58 11.28 12.71
N ASN A 59 -22.56 11.63 11.41
CA ASN A 59 -21.57 11.12 10.45
C ASN A 59 -20.13 11.46 10.87
N LEU A 60 -19.88 12.72 11.23
CA LEU A 60 -18.57 13.14 11.72
C LEU A 60 -18.17 12.38 12.97
N GLY A 61 -19.12 12.13 13.88
CA GLY A 61 -18.92 11.30 15.08
C GLY A 61 -18.53 9.86 14.73
N VAL A 62 -19.19 9.25 13.75
CA VAL A 62 -18.86 7.88 13.29
C VAL A 62 -17.47 7.84 12.68
N VAL A 63 -17.10 8.84 11.86
CA VAL A 63 -15.74 8.96 11.29
C VAL A 63 -14.71 9.08 12.41
N TYR A 64 -14.93 9.99 13.36
CA TYR A 64 -14.02 10.20 14.48
C TYR A 64 -13.82 8.93 15.32
N VAL A 65 -14.93 8.29 15.72
CA VAL A 65 -14.88 7.03 16.50
C VAL A 65 -14.14 5.95 15.72
N SER A 66 -14.39 5.82 14.42
CA SER A 66 -13.68 4.82 13.59
C SER A 66 -12.17 5.02 13.57
N GLN A 67 -11.71 6.27 13.61
CA GLN A 67 -10.27 6.58 13.60
C GLN A 67 -9.60 6.26 14.96
N ILE A 68 -10.26 6.62 16.07
CA ILE A 68 -9.66 6.41 17.41
C ILE A 68 -9.81 4.97 17.92
N THR A 69 -10.73 4.18 17.35
CA THR A 69 -10.91 2.75 17.69
C THR A 69 -10.20 1.80 16.74
N ALA A 70 -9.52 2.34 15.71
CA ALA A 70 -8.71 1.53 14.81
C ALA A 70 -7.62 0.82 15.61
N SER A 71 -7.50 -0.48 15.43
CA SER A 71 -6.60 -1.35 16.20
C SER A 71 -6.20 -2.55 15.37
N THR A 72 -5.14 -3.25 15.76
CA THR A 72 -4.83 -4.57 15.18
C THR A 72 -5.35 -5.67 16.09
N PRO A 73 -5.79 -6.84 15.57
CA PRO A 73 -6.27 -7.94 16.39
C PRO A 73 -5.23 -8.37 17.44
N PRO A 74 -5.64 -8.66 18.69
CA PRO A 74 -4.72 -9.11 19.72
C PRO A 74 -4.12 -10.49 19.38
N ILE A 75 -2.93 -10.74 19.91
CA ILE A 75 -2.27 -12.06 19.89
C ILE A 75 -2.31 -12.59 21.32
N ASN A 76 -2.89 -13.78 21.52
CA ASN A 76 -3.01 -14.41 22.83
C ASN A 76 -1.75 -15.24 23.15
N ALA A 77 -0.68 -14.56 23.57
CA ALA A 77 0.53 -15.16 24.10
C ALA A 77 1.12 -14.26 25.18
N GLU A 78 1.77 -14.84 26.18
CA GLU A 78 2.19 -14.13 27.40
C GLU A 78 3.11 -12.94 27.12
N ASN A 79 4.05 -13.07 26.16
CA ASN A 79 5.00 -12.02 25.81
C ASN A 79 4.72 -11.39 24.44
N SER A 80 3.47 -11.45 23.98
CA SER A 80 3.08 -10.98 22.65
C SER A 80 3.05 -9.45 22.55
N ILE A 81 3.13 -8.98 21.32
CA ILE A 81 2.89 -7.59 20.93
C ILE A 81 1.90 -7.56 19.77
N ALA A 82 0.90 -6.68 19.86
CA ALA A 82 -0.08 -6.42 18.79
C ALA A 82 -0.54 -4.97 18.92
N GLU A 83 0.17 -4.04 18.28
CA GLU A 83 -0.02 -2.60 18.46
C GLU A 83 -0.05 -1.87 17.12
N LEU A 84 -0.84 -0.78 17.07
CA LEU A 84 -0.71 0.29 16.08
C LEU A 84 -0.04 1.47 16.76
N VAL A 85 1.09 1.90 16.25
CA VAL A 85 1.89 2.98 16.86
C VAL A 85 2.00 4.14 15.88
N LYS A 86 1.80 5.34 16.38
CA LYS A 86 2.05 6.58 15.65
C LYS A 86 3.39 7.15 16.08
N LEU A 87 4.32 7.26 15.14
CA LEU A 87 5.67 7.75 15.36
C LEU A 87 5.87 9.10 14.70
N ASP A 88 6.80 9.87 15.23
CA ASP A 88 7.36 11.04 14.55
C ASP A 88 8.71 10.63 13.93
N LEU A 89 8.73 10.52 12.61
CA LEU A 89 9.92 10.20 11.84
C LEU A 89 10.33 11.47 11.06
N ASN A 90 11.41 12.09 11.46
CA ASN A 90 11.92 13.33 10.83
C ASN A 90 10.87 14.45 10.74
N GLY A 91 10.05 14.65 11.78
CA GLY A 91 8.97 15.65 11.84
C GLY A 91 7.68 15.23 11.12
N ARG A 92 7.61 14.02 10.57
CA ARG A 92 6.44 13.45 9.88
C ARG A 92 5.78 12.36 10.73
N LYS A 93 4.51 12.54 11.08
CA LYS A 93 3.76 11.59 11.91
C LYS A 93 3.25 10.43 11.08
N GLN A 94 3.81 9.26 11.30
CA GLN A 94 3.55 8.05 10.52
C GLN A 94 3.08 6.90 11.41
N TRP A 95 2.48 5.90 10.81
CA TRP A 95 1.92 4.76 11.50
C TRP A 95 2.62 3.46 11.13
N ILE A 96 2.85 2.65 12.15
CA ILE A 96 3.32 1.27 12.01
C ILE A 96 2.38 0.31 12.74
N SER A 97 2.37 -0.95 12.33
CA SER A 97 1.90 -2.05 13.17
C SER A 97 3.08 -2.87 13.65
N LEU A 98 3.01 -3.32 14.90
CA LEU A 98 3.98 -4.20 15.55
C LEU A 98 3.24 -5.47 15.97
N ARG A 99 3.66 -6.64 15.47
CA ARG A 99 2.97 -7.88 15.75
C ARG A 99 3.95 -9.03 15.93
N GLY A 100 3.81 -9.79 17.03
CA GLY A 100 4.62 -10.96 17.29
C GLY A 100 4.13 -11.73 18.52
N HIS A 101 4.31 -13.05 18.50
CA HIS A 101 3.97 -13.90 19.64
C HIS A 101 4.94 -13.74 20.81
N ASP A 102 6.15 -13.26 20.54
CA ASP A 102 7.16 -12.93 21.54
C ASP A 102 7.94 -11.70 21.10
N LYS A 103 7.85 -10.61 21.90
CA LYS A 103 8.52 -9.33 21.64
C LYS A 103 10.05 -9.39 21.69
N ASN A 104 10.62 -10.51 22.17
CA ASN A 104 12.07 -10.73 22.20
C ASN A 104 12.60 -11.39 20.91
N LYS A 105 11.72 -11.77 19.98
CA LYS A 105 12.11 -12.31 18.67
C LYS A 105 12.76 -11.24 17.79
N PRO A 106 13.56 -11.63 16.78
CA PRO A 106 14.13 -10.69 15.82
C PRO A 106 13.06 -9.82 15.15
N VAL A 107 13.41 -8.56 14.86
CA VAL A 107 12.52 -7.63 14.16
C VAL A 107 12.61 -7.86 12.66
N LEU A 108 11.45 -7.94 12.01
CA LEU A 108 11.29 -8.05 10.58
C LEU A 108 10.43 -6.87 10.07
N LEU A 109 11.04 -5.93 9.35
CA LEU A 109 10.34 -4.80 8.74
C LEU A 109 9.90 -5.15 7.33
N PHE A 110 8.59 -5.07 7.06
CA PHE A 110 8.00 -5.25 5.73
C PHE A 110 7.76 -3.87 5.07
N LEU A 111 8.39 -3.65 3.93
CA LEU A 111 8.29 -2.44 3.12
C LEU A 111 7.26 -2.65 2.00
N ALA A 112 6.18 -1.91 2.10
CA ALA A 112 5.05 -2.00 1.15
C ALA A 112 5.41 -1.50 -0.25
N GLY A 113 4.76 -2.06 -1.26
CA GLY A 113 4.82 -1.63 -2.65
C GLY A 113 4.12 -0.29 -2.91
N GLY A 114 4.13 0.15 -4.14
CA GLY A 114 3.57 1.43 -4.61
C GLY A 114 4.54 2.21 -5.47
N PRO A 115 5.02 3.41 -5.07
CA PRO A 115 4.80 4.14 -3.80
C PRO A 115 3.34 4.56 -3.56
N GLY A 116 3.00 4.75 -2.29
CA GLY A 116 1.64 5.13 -1.88
C GLY A 116 0.71 3.95 -1.57
N GLY A 117 1.17 2.70 -1.72
CA GLY A 117 0.47 1.51 -1.28
C GLY A 117 0.56 1.31 0.24
N THR A 118 -0.36 0.53 0.80
CA THR A 118 -0.34 0.07 2.19
C THR A 118 -0.69 -1.41 2.22
N GLN A 119 0.08 -2.20 2.97
CA GLN A 119 -0.02 -3.65 3.02
C GLN A 119 -0.16 -4.19 4.44
N MET A 120 -0.25 -3.31 5.45
CA MET A 120 -0.32 -3.67 6.87
C MET A 120 -1.35 -4.78 7.15
N ALA A 121 -2.58 -4.64 6.65
CA ALA A 121 -3.61 -5.65 6.85
C ALA A 121 -3.39 -6.91 6.00
N ALA A 122 -2.89 -6.77 4.76
CA ALA A 122 -2.61 -7.90 3.88
C ALA A 122 -1.51 -8.79 4.47
N VAL A 123 -0.39 -8.20 4.90
CA VAL A 123 0.71 -8.93 5.54
C VAL A 123 0.23 -9.65 6.80
N ARG A 124 -0.55 -9.01 7.66
CA ARG A 124 -1.15 -9.67 8.81
C ARG A 124 -2.03 -10.87 8.41
N HIS A 125 -2.79 -10.76 7.34
CA HIS A 125 -3.66 -11.87 6.90
C HIS A 125 -2.88 -13.03 6.28
N GLU A 126 -1.87 -12.72 5.48
CA GLU A 126 -1.16 -13.72 4.69
C GLU A 126 0.08 -14.27 5.41
N LEU A 127 0.78 -13.44 6.19
CA LEU A 127 2.07 -13.78 6.78
C LEU A 127 2.02 -13.85 8.32
N SER A 128 0.83 -14.10 8.92
CA SER A 128 0.69 -14.24 10.38
C SER A 128 1.57 -15.35 10.99
N GLU A 129 1.95 -16.37 10.24
CA GLU A 129 2.88 -17.40 10.71
C GLU A 129 4.27 -16.86 11.03
N LEU A 130 4.73 -15.82 10.34
CA LEU A 130 5.98 -15.13 10.65
C LEU A 130 5.96 -14.47 12.03
N GLU A 131 4.77 -14.10 12.55
CA GLU A 131 4.61 -13.51 13.89
C GLU A 131 5.04 -14.45 15.02
N LYS A 132 5.20 -15.77 14.75
CA LYS A 132 5.75 -16.75 15.69
C LYS A 132 7.28 -16.72 15.77
N HIS A 133 7.94 -16.21 14.74
CA HIS A 133 9.38 -16.23 14.57
C HIS A 133 10.00 -14.84 14.68
N PHE A 134 9.23 -13.79 14.40
CA PHE A 134 9.65 -12.40 14.37
C PHE A 134 8.66 -11.48 15.07
N VAL A 135 9.13 -10.30 15.43
CA VAL A 135 8.27 -9.12 15.56
C VAL A 135 8.12 -8.53 14.16
N VAL A 136 6.99 -8.81 13.53
CA VAL A 136 6.66 -8.33 12.17
C VAL A 136 6.17 -6.89 12.25
N VAL A 137 6.86 -6.01 11.55
CA VAL A 137 6.57 -4.57 11.49
C VAL A 137 6.08 -4.22 10.09
N ASN A 138 4.91 -3.60 9.99
CA ASN A 138 4.43 -3.02 8.74
C ASN A 138 4.36 -1.51 8.90
N TRP A 139 4.82 -0.80 7.87
CA TRP A 139 4.89 0.64 7.86
C TRP A 139 4.00 1.23 6.76
N ASP A 140 2.99 2.00 7.18
CA ASP A 140 2.30 2.90 6.26
C ASP A 140 3.23 4.08 5.98
N GLN A 141 3.85 4.05 4.81
CA GLN A 141 4.83 5.04 4.35
C GLN A 141 4.17 6.42 4.14
N PRO A 142 4.92 7.54 4.13
CA PRO A 142 4.35 8.86 3.84
C PRO A 142 3.50 8.88 2.58
N GLY A 143 2.30 9.43 2.65
CA GLY A 143 1.37 9.47 1.53
C GLY A 143 0.55 8.19 1.32
N SER A 144 0.59 7.22 2.26
CA SER A 144 -0.20 5.99 2.18
C SER A 144 -1.05 5.73 3.43
N GLY A 145 -2.17 5.06 3.28
CA GLY A 145 -3.02 4.54 4.36
C GLY A 145 -3.22 5.50 5.52
N LYS A 146 -2.83 5.07 6.73
CA LYS A 146 -2.90 5.87 7.96
C LYS A 146 -1.91 7.05 7.95
N SER A 147 -0.83 6.95 7.20
CA SER A 147 0.21 7.99 7.07
C SER A 147 0.01 8.90 5.85
N TYR A 148 -1.18 8.87 5.24
CA TYR A 148 -1.45 9.68 4.04
C TYR A 148 -1.18 11.18 4.24
N TYR A 149 -1.44 11.70 5.44
CA TYR A 149 -1.24 13.11 5.78
C TYR A 149 0.08 13.38 6.52
N ALA A 150 1.01 12.43 6.55
CA ALA A 150 2.31 12.63 7.20
C ALA A 150 3.13 13.72 6.53
N GLU A 151 2.98 13.85 5.19
CA GLU A 151 3.59 14.91 4.38
C GLU A 151 2.64 15.30 3.23
N LYS A 152 2.79 16.51 2.70
CA LYS A 152 2.11 16.92 1.46
C LYS A 152 2.67 16.11 0.30
N THR A 153 1.81 15.52 -0.51
CA THR A 153 2.22 14.66 -1.62
C THR A 153 3.30 15.30 -2.51
N GLY A 154 3.19 16.61 -2.78
CA GLY A 154 4.15 17.34 -3.61
C GLY A 154 5.56 17.49 -3.02
N ASN A 155 5.75 17.19 -1.73
CA ASN A 155 7.05 17.24 -1.04
C ASN A 155 7.68 15.85 -0.90
N ILE A 156 6.94 14.79 -1.17
CA ILE A 156 7.42 13.42 -1.01
C ILE A 156 8.37 13.06 -2.16
N THR A 157 9.54 12.56 -1.82
CA THR A 157 10.56 12.09 -2.77
C THR A 157 11.06 10.70 -2.38
N ALA A 158 11.80 10.03 -3.25
CA ALA A 158 12.47 8.78 -2.89
C ALA A 158 13.39 8.96 -1.66
N GLN A 159 14.05 10.11 -1.55
CA GLN A 159 14.89 10.44 -0.39
C GLN A 159 14.09 10.53 0.91
N THR A 160 12.85 11.07 0.87
CA THR A 160 11.94 11.09 2.03
C THR A 160 11.73 9.71 2.62
N TYR A 161 11.48 8.70 1.76
CA TYR A 161 11.29 7.32 2.21
C TYR A 161 12.56 6.70 2.78
N ILE A 162 13.72 7.00 2.19
CA ILE A 162 15.00 6.49 2.68
C ILE A 162 15.30 7.05 4.08
N GLU A 163 15.13 8.35 4.27
CA GLU A 163 15.37 9.01 5.56
C GLU A 163 14.41 8.51 6.64
N ASP A 164 13.13 8.41 6.31
CA ASP A 164 12.12 7.94 7.25
C ASP A 164 12.25 6.43 7.53
N GLY A 165 12.62 5.63 6.52
CA GLY A 165 12.91 4.21 6.68
C GLY A 165 14.11 3.96 7.60
N HIS A 166 15.17 4.78 7.48
CA HIS A 166 16.31 4.73 8.40
C HIS A 166 15.89 5.14 9.82
N ALA A 167 15.19 6.26 9.98
CA ALA A 167 14.71 6.70 11.29
C ALA A 167 13.80 5.65 11.95
N LEU A 168 12.95 4.97 11.18
CA LEU A 168 12.15 3.86 11.66
C LEU A 168 13.02 2.68 12.09
N THR A 169 14.03 2.34 11.30
CA THR A 169 14.97 1.25 11.63
C THR A 169 15.68 1.50 12.96
N GLU A 170 16.21 2.71 13.17
CA GLU A 170 16.87 3.07 14.43
C GLU A 170 15.88 3.04 15.62
N TYR A 171 14.65 3.53 15.44
CA TYR A 171 13.60 3.37 16.46
C TYR A 171 13.32 1.91 16.80
N LEU A 172 13.27 1.02 15.82
CA LEU A 172 13.00 -0.40 16.04
C LEU A 172 14.17 -1.08 16.75
N LYS A 173 15.40 -0.77 16.37
CA LYS A 173 16.62 -1.28 17.03
C LYS A 173 16.64 -0.89 18.51
N GLU A 174 16.36 0.39 18.81
CA GLU A 174 16.30 0.88 20.20
C GLU A 174 15.16 0.22 20.99
N ARG A 175 13.93 0.21 20.42
CA ARG A 175 12.73 -0.32 21.08
C ARG A 175 12.85 -1.79 21.46
N PHE A 176 13.49 -2.60 20.62
CA PHE A 176 13.63 -4.04 20.82
C PHE A 176 15.03 -4.45 21.26
N SER A 177 15.93 -3.50 21.55
CA SER A 177 17.32 -3.73 21.98
C SER A 177 18.07 -4.67 21.03
N GLN A 178 17.95 -4.41 19.71
CA GLN A 178 18.60 -5.18 18.65
C GLN A 178 19.58 -4.31 17.88
N GLU A 179 20.75 -4.87 17.55
CA GLU A 179 21.77 -4.16 16.77
C GLU A 179 21.36 -4.05 15.29
N LYS A 180 20.70 -5.07 14.77
CA LYS A 180 20.27 -5.18 13.37
C LYS A 180 18.86 -5.74 13.28
N ILE A 181 18.18 -5.46 12.16
CA ILE A 181 16.86 -6.00 11.85
C ILE A 181 16.86 -6.71 10.48
N TYR A 182 15.83 -7.47 10.19
CA TYR A 182 15.58 -8.07 8.86
C TYR A 182 14.65 -7.21 8.04
N LEU A 183 14.81 -7.23 6.71
CA LEU A 183 13.94 -6.54 5.76
C LEU A 183 13.28 -7.50 4.78
N ILE A 184 12.00 -7.28 4.51
CA ILE A 184 11.31 -7.76 3.30
C ILE A 184 10.75 -6.55 2.58
N GLY A 185 10.98 -6.44 1.27
CA GLY A 185 10.40 -5.39 0.45
C GLY A 185 9.65 -5.96 -0.76
N GLU A 186 8.45 -5.45 -1.05
CA GLU A 186 7.70 -5.82 -2.24
C GLU A 186 7.64 -4.67 -3.24
N SER A 187 7.87 -4.97 -4.53
CA SER A 187 7.74 -4.01 -5.62
C SER A 187 8.58 -2.74 -5.35
N TRP A 188 7.98 -1.54 -5.30
CA TRP A 188 8.66 -0.32 -4.83
C TRP A 188 9.41 -0.54 -3.50
N GLY A 189 8.79 -1.23 -2.54
CA GLY A 189 9.41 -1.54 -1.24
C GLY A 189 10.69 -2.35 -1.37
N SER A 190 10.83 -3.17 -2.42
CA SER A 190 12.05 -3.93 -2.69
C SER A 190 13.21 -3.03 -3.14
N ALA A 191 12.94 -2.03 -3.97
CA ALA A 191 13.95 -1.03 -4.32
C ALA A 191 14.32 -0.15 -3.11
N LEU A 192 13.33 0.28 -2.32
CA LEU A 192 13.57 1.01 -1.07
C LEU A 192 14.45 0.20 -0.11
N GLY A 193 14.22 -1.12 0.00
CA GLY A 193 15.06 -2.02 0.79
C GLY A 193 16.51 -2.02 0.31
N ILE A 194 16.75 -2.10 -1.00
CA ILE A 194 18.11 -2.00 -1.58
C ILE A 194 18.77 -0.66 -1.21
N PHE A 195 18.03 0.46 -1.28
CA PHE A 195 18.57 1.78 -0.90
C PHE A 195 18.97 1.82 0.58
N LEU A 196 18.15 1.23 1.46
CA LEU A 196 18.39 1.17 2.90
C LEU A 196 19.61 0.30 3.23
N VAL A 197 19.67 -0.93 2.72
CA VAL A 197 20.79 -1.84 3.03
C VAL A 197 22.11 -1.38 2.39
N SER A 198 22.05 -0.66 1.27
CA SER A 198 23.25 -0.07 0.65
C SER A 198 23.79 1.10 1.46
N ARG A 199 22.90 1.94 2.02
CA ARG A 199 23.30 3.17 2.73
C ARG A 199 23.63 2.95 4.19
N TYR A 200 22.99 1.94 4.84
CA TYR A 200 23.08 1.66 6.27
C TYR A 200 23.28 0.15 6.54
N PRO A 201 24.30 -0.48 5.95
CA PRO A 201 24.49 -1.95 6.02
C PRO A 201 24.64 -2.47 7.45
N GLU A 202 25.14 -1.63 8.36
CA GLU A 202 25.31 -1.96 9.79
C GLU A 202 23.99 -2.17 10.53
N SER A 203 22.87 -1.75 9.96
CA SER A 203 21.54 -1.85 10.60
C SER A 203 20.75 -3.08 10.17
N TYR A 204 21.27 -3.90 9.24
CA TYR A 204 20.50 -5.01 8.68
C TYR A 204 21.28 -6.33 8.71
N HIS A 205 20.57 -7.42 9.07
CA HIS A 205 21.11 -8.79 8.98
C HIS A 205 21.08 -9.29 7.55
N ALA A 206 19.93 -9.20 6.92
CA ALA A 206 19.69 -9.63 5.54
C ALA A 206 18.42 -8.95 4.99
N MET A 207 18.23 -9.03 3.68
CA MET A 207 17.07 -8.53 2.96
C MET A 207 16.51 -9.56 1.99
N ILE A 208 15.17 -9.64 1.93
CA ILE A 208 14.44 -10.31 0.86
C ILE A 208 13.70 -9.26 0.02
N GLY A 209 13.93 -9.28 -1.30
CA GLY A 209 13.12 -8.54 -2.28
C GLY A 209 12.15 -9.46 -2.98
N THR A 210 10.86 -9.10 -3.04
CA THR A 210 9.83 -9.85 -3.78
C THR A 210 9.12 -8.94 -4.78
N GLY A 211 8.79 -9.45 -5.97
CA GLY A 211 8.38 -8.58 -7.07
C GLY A 211 9.41 -7.47 -7.29
N GLN A 212 10.69 -7.84 -7.33
CA GLN A 212 11.83 -6.95 -7.21
C GLN A 212 11.93 -5.97 -8.37
N MET A 213 11.89 -4.68 -8.07
CA MET A 213 12.12 -3.60 -9.03
C MET A 213 13.62 -3.36 -9.23
N ILE A 214 14.07 -3.29 -10.48
CA ILE A 214 15.48 -3.10 -10.86
C ILE A 214 15.70 -1.79 -11.63
N ASP A 215 15.05 -1.64 -12.78
CA ASP A 215 15.05 -0.41 -13.59
C ASP A 215 13.61 0.00 -13.85
N PHE A 216 13.20 1.12 -13.26
CA PHE A 216 11.80 1.54 -13.33
C PHE A 216 11.38 1.94 -14.75
N ALA A 217 12.24 2.60 -15.51
CA ALA A 217 11.89 3.01 -16.87
C ALA A 217 11.85 1.83 -17.85
N GLU A 218 12.74 0.85 -17.67
CA GLU A 218 12.77 -0.36 -18.48
C GLU A 218 11.59 -1.27 -18.15
N THR A 219 11.27 -1.44 -16.85
CA THR A 219 10.07 -2.17 -16.39
C THR A 219 8.82 -1.65 -17.07
N GLU A 220 8.58 -0.33 -17.03
CA GLU A 220 7.40 0.27 -17.67
C GLU A 220 7.30 -0.05 -19.16
N ARG A 221 8.44 -0.04 -19.89
CA ARG A 221 8.46 -0.37 -21.33
C ARG A 221 8.17 -1.85 -21.59
N LEU A 222 8.73 -2.73 -20.76
CA LEU A 222 8.49 -4.18 -20.85
C LEU A 222 7.04 -4.52 -20.53
N ASP A 223 6.46 -3.94 -19.48
CA ASP A 223 5.06 -4.12 -19.09
C ASP A 223 4.12 -3.65 -20.19
N TYR A 224 4.38 -2.47 -20.76
CA TYR A 224 3.59 -1.95 -21.87
C TYR A 224 3.67 -2.88 -23.11
N ALA A 225 4.87 -3.35 -23.45
CA ALA A 225 5.06 -4.26 -24.59
C ALA A 225 4.35 -5.60 -24.34
N MET A 226 4.46 -6.17 -23.15
CA MET A 226 3.78 -7.40 -22.76
C MET A 226 2.25 -7.25 -22.80
N ALA A 227 1.73 -6.12 -22.30
CA ALA A 227 0.29 -5.85 -22.37
C ALA A 227 -0.22 -5.76 -23.82
N LEU A 228 0.55 -5.13 -24.73
CA LEU A 228 0.23 -5.09 -26.15
C LEU A 228 0.27 -6.48 -26.79
N GLU A 229 1.27 -7.30 -26.46
CA GLU A 229 1.40 -8.65 -26.97
C GLU A 229 0.22 -9.53 -26.56
N ILE A 230 -0.11 -9.54 -25.25
CA ILE A 230 -1.23 -10.32 -24.71
C ILE A 230 -2.56 -9.84 -25.29
N ALA A 231 -2.78 -8.52 -25.38
CA ALA A 231 -3.99 -7.95 -25.97
C ALA A 231 -4.13 -8.33 -27.45
N SER A 232 -3.04 -8.34 -28.20
CA SER A 232 -3.05 -8.76 -29.60
C SER A 232 -3.38 -10.25 -29.76
N LYS A 233 -2.82 -11.11 -28.92
CA LYS A 233 -3.15 -12.55 -28.92
C LYS A 233 -4.61 -12.82 -28.57
N ASN A 234 -5.20 -11.97 -27.70
CA ASN A 234 -6.59 -12.10 -27.25
C ASN A 234 -7.60 -11.35 -28.16
N GLY A 235 -7.13 -10.61 -29.18
CA GLY A 235 -7.99 -9.79 -30.06
C GLY A 235 -8.64 -8.61 -29.35
N ASP A 236 -8.02 -8.05 -28.28
CA ASP A 236 -8.52 -6.90 -27.51
C ASP A 236 -8.14 -5.58 -28.21
N ASP A 237 -8.78 -5.29 -29.33
CA ASP A 237 -8.55 -4.06 -30.11
C ASP A 237 -8.82 -2.78 -29.31
N ALA A 238 -9.77 -2.83 -28.35
CA ALA A 238 -10.09 -1.68 -27.51
C ALA A 238 -8.94 -1.31 -26.60
N LEU A 239 -8.32 -2.30 -25.96
CA LEU A 239 -7.13 -2.09 -25.13
C LEU A 239 -5.94 -1.63 -25.97
N ILE A 240 -5.68 -2.29 -27.13
CA ILE A 240 -4.59 -1.93 -28.03
C ILE A 240 -4.72 -0.45 -28.45
N LYS A 241 -5.92 -0.02 -28.84
CA LYS A 241 -6.19 1.38 -29.19
C LYS A 241 -5.90 2.33 -28.03
N LYS A 242 -6.30 1.96 -26.81
CA LYS A 242 -6.09 2.76 -25.60
C LYS A 242 -4.61 2.87 -25.23
N LEU A 243 -3.87 1.76 -25.26
CA LEU A 243 -2.43 1.73 -25.02
C LEU A 243 -1.68 2.62 -26.03
N ARG A 244 -1.97 2.47 -27.32
CA ARG A 244 -1.34 3.29 -28.38
C ARG A 244 -1.68 4.77 -28.24
N ALA A 245 -2.89 5.12 -27.81
CA ALA A 245 -3.29 6.51 -27.58
C ALA A 245 -2.53 7.15 -26.40
N ASN A 246 -2.17 6.37 -25.36
CA ASN A 246 -1.34 6.83 -24.24
C ASN A 246 0.13 7.04 -24.62
N GLY A 247 0.60 6.38 -25.70
CA GLY A 247 2.01 6.32 -26.09
C GLY A 247 2.82 5.33 -25.28
N VAL A 248 4.10 5.20 -25.60
CA VAL A 248 5.04 4.31 -24.89
C VAL A 248 5.52 5.01 -23.60
N PRO A 249 5.53 4.30 -22.43
CA PRO A 249 6.09 4.87 -21.21
C PRO A 249 7.63 5.06 -21.30
N PRO A 250 8.27 5.77 -20.35
CA PRO A 250 7.70 6.25 -19.09
C PRO A 250 6.83 7.50 -19.24
N TYR A 251 5.83 7.63 -18.37
CA TYR A 251 4.90 8.76 -18.36
C TYR A 251 5.29 9.81 -17.33
N TYR A 252 5.04 11.09 -17.66
CA TYR A 252 5.34 12.22 -16.78
C TYR A 252 4.10 13.12 -16.60
N GLY A 253 4.13 13.95 -15.55
CA GLY A 253 3.09 14.92 -15.26
C GLY A 253 1.98 14.36 -14.38
N LYS A 254 0.74 14.82 -14.60
CA LYS A 254 -0.41 14.52 -13.71
C LYS A 254 -1.22 13.27 -14.09
N ASP A 255 -0.89 12.63 -15.20
CA ASP A 255 -1.64 11.48 -15.72
C ASP A 255 -0.87 10.15 -15.62
N VAL A 256 0.26 10.13 -14.90
CA VAL A 256 1.11 8.93 -14.75
C VAL A 256 0.29 7.75 -14.25
N THR A 257 -0.39 7.89 -13.10
CA THR A 257 -1.22 6.82 -12.54
C THR A 257 -2.25 6.29 -13.52
N TRP A 258 -2.98 7.17 -14.21
CA TRP A 258 -4.07 6.75 -15.09
C TRP A 258 -3.58 6.08 -16.37
N LYS A 259 -2.44 6.51 -16.89
CA LYS A 259 -1.83 5.89 -18.07
C LYS A 259 -1.20 4.55 -17.74
N SER A 260 -0.41 4.48 -16.65
CA SER A 260 0.20 3.23 -16.18
C SER A 260 -0.86 2.21 -15.75
N ALA A 261 -1.94 2.64 -15.10
CA ALA A 261 -3.04 1.77 -14.70
C ALA A 261 -3.68 1.00 -15.86
N VAL A 262 -3.54 1.46 -17.11
CA VAL A 262 -4.11 0.78 -18.28
C VAL A 262 -3.44 -0.57 -18.50
N TYR A 263 -2.10 -0.63 -18.53
CA TYR A 263 -1.39 -1.90 -18.68
C TYR A 263 -1.23 -2.63 -17.34
N LEU A 264 -0.92 -1.95 -16.25
CA LEU A 264 -0.73 -2.60 -14.94
C LEU A 264 -1.99 -3.37 -14.49
N ASN A 265 -3.18 -2.78 -14.58
CA ASN A 265 -4.43 -3.48 -14.26
C ASN A 265 -4.74 -4.63 -15.23
N TYR A 266 -4.33 -4.50 -16.48
CA TYR A 266 -4.51 -5.57 -17.46
C TYR A 266 -3.59 -6.75 -17.14
N LEU A 267 -2.31 -6.50 -16.90
CA LEU A 267 -1.31 -7.50 -16.53
C LEU A 267 -1.67 -8.17 -15.20
N SER A 268 -2.09 -7.39 -14.19
CA SER A 268 -2.55 -7.94 -12.90
C SER A 268 -3.74 -8.88 -13.05
N ARG A 269 -4.71 -8.52 -13.90
CA ARG A 269 -5.85 -9.41 -14.22
C ARG A 269 -5.42 -10.64 -14.99
N TYR A 270 -4.47 -10.51 -15.90
CA TYR A 270 -3.93 -11.65 -16.65
C TYR A 270 -3.26 -12.64 -15.68
N MET A 271 -2.40 -12.15 -14.77
CA MET A 271 -1.79 -13.00 -13.74
C MET A 271 -2.84 -13.62 -12.82
N ALA A 272 -3.81 -12.87 -12.33
CA ALA A 272 -4.86 -13.36 -11.42
C ALA A 272 -5.73 -14.48 -12.03
N ASN A 273 -5.81 -14.55 -13.36
CA ASN A 273 -6.55 -15.61 -14.09
C ASN A 273 -5.62 -16.66 -14.72
N HIS A 274 -4.32 -16.59 -14.48
CA HIS A 274 -3.36 -17.52 -15.07
C HIS A 274 -3.48 -18.91 -14.41
N PRO A 275 -3.66 -20.01 -15.17
CA PRO A 275 -3.90 -21.34 -14.61
C PRO A 275 -2.72 -21.89 -13.79
N GLY A 276 -1.52 -21.37 -14.00
CA GLY A 276 -0.33 -21.74 -13.23
C GLY A 276 -0.22 -21.06 -11.87
N ILE A 277 -1.04 -20.05 -11.57
CA ILE A 277 -1.00 -19.29 -10.31
C ILE A 277 -2.06 -19.85 -9.35
N GLN A 278 -1.66 -20.14 -8.08
CA GLN A 278 -2.51 -20.87 -7.12
C GLN A 278 -3.72 -20.09 -6.63
N ASN A 279 -3.63 -18.76 -6.52
CA ASN A 279 -4.73 -17.91 -6.07
C ASN A 279 -4.65 -16.52 -6.74
N PRO A 280 -5.76 -15.74 -6.75
CA PRO A 280 -5.83 -14.50 -7.52
C PRO A 280 -5.03 -13.30 -6.92
N GLY A 281 -4.30 -13.48 -5.82
CA GLY A 281 -3.52 -12.42 -5.20
C GLY A 281 -4.30 -11.61 -4.15
N TYR A 282 -4.15 -10.29 -4.16
CA TYR A 282 -4.70 -9.39 -3.14
C TYR A 282 -6.22 -9.47 -2.98
N ASN A 283 -6.67 -9.55 -1.73
CA ASN A 283 -8.07 -9.37 -1.37
C ASN A 283 -8.31 -7.93 -0.87
N THR A 284 -8.33 -6.99 -1.81
CA THR A 284 -8.43 -5.55 -1.50
C THR A 284 -9.61 -5.20 -0.59
N PHE A 285 -10.78 -5.83 -0.78
CA PHE A 285 -11.95 -5.54 0.07
C PHE A 285 -11.77 -6.02 1.51
N ARG A 286 -11.17 -7.21 1.71
CA ARG A 286 -10.81 -7.71 3.04
C ARG A 286 -9.82 -6.77 3.71
N ASP A 287 -8.77 -6.39 3.00
CA ASP A 287 -7.66 -5.64 3.55
C ASP A 287 -8.06 -4.19 3.87
N VAL A 288 -8.75 -3.50 2.96
CA VAL A 288 -9.34 -2.18 3.22
C VAL A 288 -10.41 -2.25 4.31
N GLY A 289 -11.21 -3.35 4.35
CA GLY A 289 -12.22 -3.60 5.37
C GLY A 289 -11.68 -3.83 6.78
N SER A 290 -10.38 -4.10 6.92
CA SER A 290 -9.72 -4.45 8.18
C SER A 290 -9.85 -3.38 9.26
N GLN A 291 -9.74 -3.81 10.52
CA GLN A 291 -9.93 -2.93 11.68
C GLN A 291 -8.75 -2.01 11.95
N GLU A 292 -7.60 -2.27 11.33
CA GLU A 292 -6.44 -1.38 11.37
C GLU A 292 -6.74 -0.01 10.78
N TYR A 293 -7.68 0.06 9.84
CA TYR A 293 -8.03 1.27 9.12
C TYR A 293 -9.36 1.85 9.59
N GLY A 294 -9.34 3.08 10.09
CA GLY A 294 -10.54 3.90 10.25
C GLY A 294 -11.14 4.30 8.89
N LEU A 295 -12.30 4.92 8.90
CA LEU A 295 -13.01 5.27 7.65
C LEU A 295 -12.20 6.20 6.73
N LEU A 296 -11.46 7.16 7.28
CA LEU A 296 -10.59 8.03 6.48
C LEU A 296 -9.39 7.27 5.92
N ASP A 297 -8.82 6.34 6.69
CA ASP A 297 -7.69 5.54 6.25
C ASP A 297 -8.08 4.62 5.08
N LYS A 298 -9.32 4.10 5.08
CA LYS A 298 -9.88 3.33 3.95
C LYS A 298 -9.98 4.15 2.66
N ILE A 299 -10.34 5.42 2.78
CA ILE A 299 -10.32 6.36 1.65
C ILE A 299 -8.88 6.65 1.23
N ASN A 300 -8.00 6.89 2.19
CA ASN A 300 -6.59 7.20 1.95
C ASN A 300 -5.82 6.02 1.35
N TYR A 301 -6.26 4.78 1.57
CA TYR A 301 -5.74 3.59 0.88
C TYR A 301 -5.74 3.80 -0.66
N PHE A 302 -6.86 4.22 -1.22
CA PHE A 302 -6.97 4.48 -2.66
C PHE A 302 -6.32 5.81 -3.07
N ARG A 303 -6.41 6.84 -2.22
CA ARG A 303 -5.77 8.15 -2.50
C ARG A 303 -4.25 8.04 -2.55
N GLY A 304 -3.64 7.19 -1.74
CA GLY A 304 -2.20 6.90 -1.77
C GLY A 304 -1.79 6.36 -3.14
N ILE A 305 -2.43 5.29 -3.59
CA ILE A 305 -2.15 4.66 -4.88
C ILE A 305 -2.38 5.62 -6.05
N ILE A 306 -3.37 6.53 -5.97
CA ILE A 306 -3.64 7.48 -7.04
C ILE A 306 -2.70 8.69 -7.00
N ASN A 307 -2.65 9.39 -5.87
CA ASN A 307 -1.99 10.69 -5.78
C ASN A 307 -0.48 10.55 -5.53
N THR A 308 -0.10 9.70 -4.58
CA THR A 308 1.31 9.53 -4.19
C THR A 308 2.08 8.80 -5.27
N PHE A 309 1.49 7.74 -5.83
CA PHE A 309 2.06 7.09 -7.01
C PHE A 309 2.26 8.10 -8.15
N ASN A 310 1.23 8.86 -8.51
CA ASN A 310 1.32 9.83 -9.61
C ASN A 310 2.50 10.81 -9.44
N HIS A 311 2.76 11.24 -8.21
CA HIS A 311 3.82 12.22 -7.92
C HIS A 311 5.20 11.59 -7.79
N VAL A 312 5.31 10.49 -7.06
CA VAL A 312 6.61 9.90 -6.70
C VAL A 312 7.14 8.98 -7.80
N TYR A 313 6.28 8.17 -8.43
CA TYR A 313 6.71 7.13 -9.34
C TYR A 313 7.55 7.66 -10.51
N GLN A 314 7.18 8.81 -11.06
CA GLN A 314 7.94 9.45 -12.14
C GLN A 314 9.35 9.92 -11.76
N GLN A 315 9.64 10.06 -10.46
CA GLN A 315 10.98 10.39 -9.96
C GLN A 315 11.90 9.18 -9.97
N LEU A 316 11.34 7.96 -10.06
CA LEU A 316 12.06 6.70 -10.00
C LEU A 316 12.62 6.27 -11.38
N TYR A 317 12.19 6.87 -12.46
CA TYR A 317 12.59 6.49 -13.83
C TYR A 317 14.08 6.67 -14.14
N THR A 318 14.82 7.33 -13.28
CA THR A 318 16.28 7.46 -13.40
C THR A 318 17.04 6.38 -12.62
N ILE A 319 16.33 5.51 -11.90
CA ILE A 319 16.94 4.48 -11.05
C ILE A 319 17.11 3.19 -11.86
N ASP A 320 18.36 2.71 -11.90
CA ASP A 320 18.74 1.39 -12.39
C ASP A 320 19.69 0.74 -11.38
N LEU A 321 19.20 -0.23 -10.62
CA LEU A 321 19.98 -0.89 -9.56
C LEU A 321 21.23 -1.58 -10.09
N ARG A 322 21.24 -2.00 -11.36
CA ARG A 322 22.41 -2.64 -12.00
C ARG A 322 23.60 -1.68 -12.09
N LYS A 323 23.34 -0.37 -12.15
CA LYS A 323 24.38 0.68 -12.25
C LYS A 323 24.77 1.22 -10.87
N ASP A 324 23.76 1.54 -10.05
CA ASP A 324 23.96 2.36 -8.86
C ASP A 324 24.15 1.50 -7.59
N TYR A 325 23.74 0.22 -7.62
CA TYR A 325 23.70 -0.69 -6.47
C TYR A 325 24.25 -2.07 -6.78
N ALA A 326 25.29 -2.15 -7.63
CA ALA A 326 25.92 -3.41 -8.02
C ALA A 326 26.74 -4.08 -6.91
N LYS A 327 26.99 -3.36 -5.79
CA LYS A 327 27.66 -3.89 -4.60
C LYS A 327 26.86 -3.58 -3.34
N LEU A 328 26.65 -4.60 -2.50
CA LEU A 328 26.00 -4.51 -1.20
C LEU A 328 26.83 -5.26 -0.15
N ASP A 329 26.84 -4.77 1.09
CA ASP A 329 27.55 -5.38 2.20
C ASP A 329 26.62 -6.18 3.15
N VAL A 330 25.39 -6.51 2.67
CA VAL A 330 24.35 -7.25 3.38
C VAL A 330 23.88 -8.40 2.49
N PRO A 331 23.62 -9.60 3.05
CA PRO A 331 22.97 -10.70 2.31
C PRO A 331 21.63 -10.29 1.68
N VAL A 332 21.41 -10.64 0.40
CA VAL A 332 20.20 -10.28 -0.34
C VAL A 332 19.63 -11.47 -1.11
N TYR A 333 18.36 -11.75 -0.92
CA TYR A 333 17.65 -12.81 -1.61
C TYR A 333 16.48 -12.23 -2.41
N PHE A 334 16.23 -12.78 -3.61
CA PHE A 334 15.12 -12.38 -4.47
C PHE A 334 14.09 -13.51 -4.54
N PHE A 335 12.92 -13.28 -3.98
CA PHE A 335 11.80 -14.22 -4.00
C PHE A 335 10.87 -13.88 -5.17
N MET A 336 11.01 -14.64 -6.26
CA MET A 336 10.43 -14.30 -7.55
C MET A 336 9.33 -15.27 -7.97
N GLY A 337 8.17 -14.74 -8.34
CA GLY A 337 7.12 -15.52 -8.99
C GLY A 337 7.47 -15.85 -10.43
N ARG A 338 7.26 -17.11 -10.84
CA ARG A 338 7.57 -17.58 -12.20
C ARG A 338 6.80 -16.81 -13.27
N TYR A 339 5.62 -16.33 -12.94
CA TYR A 339 4.69 -15.62 -13.82
C TYR A 339 4.64 -14.11 -13.54
N ASP A 340 5.64 -13.56 -12.85
CA ASP A 340 5.68 -12.11 -12.63
C ASP A 340 6.00 -11.37 -13.93
N ILE A 341 5.02 -10.62 -14.40
CA ILE A 341 5.11 -9.74 -15.56
C ILE A 341 4.94 -8.26 -15.20
N ASN A 342 4.87 -7.96 -13.89
CA ASN A 342 4.77 -6.59 -13.36
C ASN A 342 6.12 -6.06 -12.84
N ALA A 343 7.03 -6.98 -12.46
CA ALA A 343 8.43 -6.74 -12.24
C ALA A 343 9.18 -7.80 -13.05
N PRO A 344 9.51 -7.53 -14.32
CA PRO A 344 10.02 -8.53 -15.25
C PRO A 344 11.22 -9.28 -14.70
N THR A 345 11.06 -10.60 -14.53
CA THR A 345 12.05 -11.48 -13.88
C THR A 345 13.41 -11.45 -14.56
N VAL A 346 13.45 -11.16 -15.87
CA VAL A 346 14.70 -11.03 -16.63
C VAL A 346 15.62 -9.96 -16.07
N LEU A 347 15.07 -8.83 -15.58
CA LEU A 347 15.86 -7.75 -14.98
C LEU A 347 16.45 -8.18 -13.63
N VAL A 348 15.71 -8.99 -12.87
CA VAL A 348 16.19 -9.53 -11.59
C VAL A 348 17.28 -10.57 -11.82
N GLU A 349 17.15 -11.44 -12.82
CA GLU A 349 18.19 -12.39 -13.18
C GLU A 349 19.46 -11.69 -13.67
N GLU A 350 19.34 -10.59 -14.42
CA GLU A 350 20.46 -9.76 -14.82
C GLU A 350 21.14 -9.12 -13.61
N TYR A 351 20.38 -8.51 -12.73
CA TYR A 351 20.90 -7.89 -11.52
C TYR A 351 21.55 -8.92 -10.60
N GLY A 352 20.92 -10.09 -10.39
CA GLY A 352 21.47 -11.18 -9.59
C GLY A 352 22.84 -11.69 -10.10
N ARG A 353 23.09 -11.64 -11.42
CA ARG A 353 24.40 -12.01 -11.99
C ARG A 353 25.51 -11.00 -11.66
N ILE A 354 25.20 -9.70 -11.71
CA ILE A 354 26.20 -8.64 -11.51
C ILE A 354 26.36 -8.20 -10.07
N LEU A 355 25.34 -8.38 -9.23
CA LEU A 355 25.37 -8.00 -7.82
C LEU A 355 26.53 -8.69 -7.10
N ASP A 356 27.37 -7.91 -6.42
CA ASP A 356 28.36 -8.36 -5.44
C ASP A 356 27.79 -8.16 -4.05
N ALA A 357 27.55 -9.25 -3.31
CA ALA A 357 27.02 -9.26 -1.96
C ALA A 357 27.59 -10.43 -1.17
N PRO A 358 27.67 -10.37 0.20
CA PRO A 358 28.19 -11.45 1.02
C PRO A 358 27.50 -12.78 0.76
N GLU A 359 26.20 -12.74 0.58
CA GLU A 359 25.37 -13.85 0.13
C GLU A 359 24.24 -13.32 -0.77
N LYS A 360 23.91 -14.06 -1.81
CA LYS A 360 22.81 -13.73 -2.71
C LYS A 360 22.18 -14.97 -3.32
N GLY A 361 20.86 -14.90 -3.57
CA GLY A 361 20.14 -16.01 -4.18
C GLY A 361 18.84 -15.58 -4.82
N ILE A 362 18.35 -16.38 -5.78
CA ILE A 362 17.00 -16.27 -6.34
C ILE A 362 16.22 -17.51 -5.94
N VAL A 363 15.13 -17.33 -5.20
CA VAL A 363 14.19 -18.37 -4.85
C VAL A 363 12.97 -18.24 -5.76
N TRP A 364 12.72 -19.29 -6.56
CA TRP A 364 11.61 -19.29 -7.49
C TRP A 364 10.34 -19.85 -6.86
N PHE A 365 9.24 -19.14 -7.06
CA PHE A 365 7.88 -19.52 -6.68
C PHE A 365 7.14 -19.90 -7.96
N GLU A 366 7.03 -21.20 -8.21
CA GLU A 366 6.61 -21.76 -9.50
C GLU A 366 5.13 -21.54 -9.82
N HIS A 367 4.32 -21.18 -8.80
CA HIS A 367 2.89 -20.93 -8.92
C HIS A 367 2.49 -19.52 -8.53
N SER A 368 3.40 -18.57 -8.73
CA SER A 368 3.22 -17.19 -8.30
C SER A 368 3.42 -16.19 -9.43
N GLY A 369 2.68 -15.09 -9.35
CA GLY A 369 2.91 -13.85 -10.08
C GLY A 369 3.70 -12.85 -9.25
N HIS A 370 3.27 -11.59 -9.26
CA HIS A 370 3.98 -10.46 -8.64
C HIS A 370 4.11 -10.54 -7.11
N SER A 371 3.22 -11.28 -6.43
CA SER A 371 3.18 -11.36 -4.96
C SER A 371 3.27 -12.82 -4.48
N PRO A 372 4.46 -13.46 -4.52
CA PRO A 372 4.66 -14.83 -4.05
C PRO A 372 4.21 -15.05 -2.60
N TRP A 373 4.36 -14.05 -1.75
CA TRP A 373 3.96 -14.07 -0.34
C TRP A 373 2.44 -14.21 -0.13
N ILE A 374 1.64 -13.98 -1.19
CA ILE A 374 0.20 -14.26 -1.21
C ILE A 374 -0.07 -15.56 -1.98
N ASN A 375 0.53 -15.72 -3.16
CA ASN A 375 0.21 -16.84 -4.04
C ASN A 375 0.70 -18.18 -3.46
N GLU A 376 1.90 -18.25 -2.91
CA GLU A 376 2.51 -19.44 -2.30
C GLU A 376 2.99 -19.14 -0.86
N ARG A 377 2.10 -18.58 -0.03
CA ARG A 377 2.45 -18.04 1.30
C ARG A 377 3.17 -19.04 2.20
N ASP A 378 2.75 -20.31 2.21
CA ASP A 378 3.33 -21.32 3.11
C ASP A 378 4.78 -21.65 2.70
N LYS A 379 5.08 -21.66 1.40
CA LYS A 379 6.45 -21.71 0.90
C LYS A 379 7.21 -20.45 1.23
N PHE A 380 6.59 -19.28 1.01
CA PHE A 380 7.22 -17.99 1.30
C PHE A 380 7.67 -17.90 2.76
N VAL A 381 6.81 -18.28 3.71
CA VAL A 381 7.13 -18.31 5.14
C VAL A 381 8.31 -19.24 5.44
N ARG A 382 8.31 -20.47 4.89
CA ARG A 382 9.42 -21.42 5.09
C ARG A 382 10.75 -20.87 4.57
N GLU A 383 10.75 -20.32 3.35
CA GLU A 383 11.97 -19.75 2.75
C GLU A 383 12.47 -18.51 3.50
N VAL A 384 11.56 -17.66 4.05
CA VAL A 384 11.96 -16.52 4.92
C VAL A 384 12.65 -17.05 6.17
N ILE A 385 12.09 -18.07 6.83
CA ILE A 385 12.68 -18.66 8.03
C ILE A 385 14.05 -19.26 7.70
N SER A 386 14.14 -20.01 6.61
CA SER A 386 15.39 -20.62 6.16
C SER A 386 16.47 -19.57 5.85
N CYS A 387 16.15 -18.55 5.05
CA CYS A 387 17.13 -17.50 4.70
C CYS A 387 17.54 -16.60 5.86
N PHE A 388 16.70 -16.45 6.89
CA PHE A 388 16.95 -15.47 7.94
C PHE A 388 17.37 -16.08 9.28
N LEU A 389 17.01 -17.33 9.57
CA LEU A 389 17.18 -17.92 10.91
C LEU A 389 17.92 -19.27 10.92
N GLU A 390 18.11 -19.89 9.75
CA GLU A 390 18.84 -21.17 9.65
C GLU A 390 20.23 -20.85 9.07
N ASP A 391 21.29 -21.26 9.82
CA ASP A 391 22.70 -21.15 9.44
C ASP A 391 23.09 -22.16 8.33
#